data_2017c3fdb3d67a4932477c87ae91c8dd
#
_entry.id   2017c3fdb3d67a4932477c87ae91c8dd
#
_cell.length_a   1.000
_cell.length_b   1.000
_cell.length_c   1.000
_cell.angle_alpha   90.00
_cell.angle_beta   90.00
_cell.angle_gamma   90.00
#
_symmetry.space_group_name_H-M   'P 1'
#
loop_
_entity.id
_entity.type
_entity.pdbx_description
1 polymer ?
#
loop_
_entity_poly.entity_id
_entity_poly.type
_entity_poly.pdbx_seq_one_letter_code
_entity_poly.pdbx_strand_id
1 'polypeptide(L)'
;MNNLANKITAYLGSKPDFTEEVRLQDDMVDGVSNPYIAEWNITEKPKPTDAQLNALENEAQDISDNAQAVSNRMSEYGSVESQIEFITENGLDAWKTKVDEIKDKYPKK
;
A
#
# COMPACT_ATOMS: atom_id res chain seq x y z
N MET A 1 -10.97 -3.46 13.45
CA MET A 1 -11.37 -3.47 12.01
C MET A 1 -10.15 -3.82 11.16
N ASN A 2 -10.27 -4.79 10.28
CA ASN A 2 -9.18 -5.19 9.42
C ASN A 2 -8.91 -4.16 8.32
N ASN A 3 -7.64 -3.99 7.96
CA ASN A 3 -7.22 -3.06 6.88
C ASN A 3 -7.68 -1.62 7.10
N LEU A 4 -7.80 -1.18 8.35
CA LEU A 4 -8.32 0.16 8.66
C LEU A 4 -7.51 1.26 7.96
N ALA A 5 -6.18 1.21 8.01
CA ALA A 5 -5.33 2.21 7.35
C ALA A 5 -5.58 2.26 5.84
N ASN A 6 -5.71 1.12 5.18
CA ASN A 6 -5.97 1.05 3.73
C ASN A 6 -7.40 1.50 3.40
N LYS A 7 -8.37 1.21 4.25
CA LYS A 7 -9.75 1.70 4.09
C LYS A 7 -9.82 3.21 4.18
N ILE A 8 -9.09 3.80 5.11
CA ILE A 8 -8.98 5.26 5.23
C ILE A 8 -8.29 5.86 4.01
N THR A 9 -7.22 5.23 3.54
CA THR A 9 -6.53 5.66 2.33
C THR A 9 -7.46 5.63 1.12
N ALA A 10 -8.27 4.58 0.97
CA ALA A 10 -9.26 4.48 -0.11
C ALA A 10 -10.35 5.55 0.03
N TYR A 11 -10.81 5.80 1.26
CA TYR A 11 -11.82 6.83 1.54
C TYR A 11 -11.34 8.23 1.14
N LEU A 12 -10.08 8.56 1.45
CA LEU A 12 -9.50 9.86 1.15
C LEU A 12 -8.98 9.99 -0.28
N GLY A 13 -8.73 8.88 -0.96
CA GLY A 13 -8.10 8.87 -2.28
C GLY A 13 -6.59 9.02 -2.25
N SER A 14 -5.99 9.18 -1.09
CA SER A 14 -4.54 9.28 -0.89
C SER A 14 -4.20 8.90 0.55
N LYS A 15 -2.93 8.53 0.77
CA LYS A 15 -2.47 8.13 2.11
C LYS A 15 -2.33 9.37 3.01
N PRO A 16 -3.03 9.44 4.15
CA PRO A 16 -2.88 10.54 5.10
C PRO A 16 -1.63 10.35 5.97
N ASP A 17 -1.28 11.39 6.72
CA ASP A 17 -0.29 11.30 7.79
C ASP A 17 -0.95 10.65 9.02
N PHE A 18 -0.57 9.41 9.32
CA PHE A 18 -1.16 8.67 10.45
C PHE A 18 -0.62 9.09 11.81
N THR A 19 0.24 10.10 11.87
CA THR A 19 0.71 10.66 13.14
C THR A 19 0.05 11.99 13.48
N GLU A 20 -0.27 12.81 12.48
CA GLU A 20 -0.82 14.17 12.69
C GLU A 20 -2.25 14.33 12.18
N GLU A 21 -2.58 13.75 11.00
CA GLU A 21 -3.90 13.94 10.40
C GLU A 21 -4.92 12.92 10.91
N VAL A 22 -4.55 11.65 10.99
CA VAL A 22 -5.41 10.56 11.44
C VAL A 22 -4.62 9.69 12.41
N ARG A 23 -5.11 9.57 13.64
CA ARG A 23 -4.48 8.67 14.62
C ARG A 23 -5.32 7.42 14.80
N LEU A 24 -4.68 6.28 14.68
CA LEU A 24 -5.30 4.99 14.93
C LEU A 24 -4.85 4.45 16.28
N GLN A 25 -5.73 3.70 16.94
CA GLN A 25 -5.42 3.07 18.20
C GLN A 25 -5.98 1.65 18.22
N ASP A 26 -5.28 0.77 18.92
CA ASP A 26 -5.72 -0.60 19.14
C ASP A 26 -5.48 -0.95 20.60
N ASP A 27 -6.56 -1.11 21.34
CA ASP A 27 -6.50 -1.39 22.79
C ASP A 27 -6.31 -2.86 23.11
N MET A 28 -6.33 -3.75 22.11
CA MET A 28 -6.12 -5.18 22.28
C MET A 28 -6.99 -5.79 23.39
N VAL A 29 -8.29 -5.51 23.36
CA VAL A 29 -9.22 -5.98 24.39
C VAL A 29 -9.31 -7.51 24.33
N ASP A 30 -9.08 -8.16 25.47
CA ASP A 30 -9.07 -9.62 25.60
C ASP A 30 -8.08 -10.30 24.64
N GLY A 31 -6.98 -9.60 24.29
CA GLY A 31 -5.99 -10.10 23.35
C GLY A 31 -6.42 -10.08 21.88
N VAL A 32 -7.55 -9.44 21.58
CA VAL A 32 -8.05 -9.31 20.21
C VAL A 32 -7.71 -7.94 19.65
N SER A 33 -7.07 -7.93 18.48
CA SER A 33 -6.76 -6.68 17.77
C SER A 33 -8.02 -6.13 17.12
N ASN A 34 -8.35 -4.88 17.42
CA ASN A 34 -9.47 -4.18 16.82
C ASN A 34 -9.15 -2.69 16.71
N PRO A 35 -8.32 -2.29 15.71
CA PRO A 35 -7.94 -0.90 15.55
C PRO A 35 -9.13 -0.01 15.20
N TYR A 36 -9.08 1.23 15.68
CA TYR A 36 -10.11 2.22 15.44
C TYR A 36 -9.48 3.60 15.27
N ILE A 37 -10.25 4.56 14.76
CA ILE A 37 -9.81 5.95 14.61
C ILE A 37 -9.91 6.65 15.96
N ALA A 38 -8.75 6.98 16.56
CA ALA A 38 -8.68 7.70 17.82
C ALA A 38 -8.85 9.21 17.63
N GLU A 39 -8.25 9.75 16.55
CA GLU A 39 -8.33 11.17 16.21
C GLU A 39 -8.49 11.35 14.71
N TRP A 40 -9.31 12.33 14.32
CA TRP A 40 -9.54 12.71 12.93
C TRP A 40 -9.35 14.22 12.80
N ASN A 41 -8.24 14.63 12.20
CA ASN A 41 -7.85 16.05 12.09
C ASN A 41 -7.93 16.56 10.65
N ILE A 42 -8.56 15.81 9.74
CA ILE A 42 -8.71 16.20 8.35
C ILE A 42 -9.97 17.05 8.21
N THR A 43 -9.82 18.22 7.60
CA THR A 43 -10.91 19.19 7.42
C THR A 43 -11.65 19.05 6.09
N GLU A 44 -10.99 18.47 5.06
CA GLU A 44 -11.56 18.30 3.73
C GLU A 44 -12.68 17.27 3.67
N LYS A 45 -12.64 16.28 4.55
CA LYS A 45 -13.66 15.24 4.63
C LYS A 45 -14.02 14.92 6.08
N PRO A 46 -15.28 14.61 6.38
CA PRO A 46 -15.66 14.19 7.72
C PRO A 46 -15.11 12.79 8.04
N LYS A 47 -15.01 12.49 9.33
CA LYS A 47 -14.62 11.16 9.80
C LYS A 47 -15.60 10.11 9.23
N PRO A 48 -15.08 9.06 8.57
CA PRO A 48 -15.96 8.02 8.01
C PRO A 48 -16.61 7.18 9.10
N THR A 49 -17.78 6.65 8.81
CA THR A 49 -18.45 5.68 9.68
C THR A 49 -17.88 4.28 9.42
N ASP A 50 -18.14 3.35 10.33
CA ASP A 50 -17.74 1.96 10.16
C ASP A 50 -18.37 1.35 8.90
N ALA A 51 -19.62 1.70 8.60
CA ALA A 51 -20.30 1.24 7.39
C ALA A 51 -19.61 1.75 6.12
N GLN A 52 -19.19 3.01 6.10
CA GLN A 52 -18.45 3.59 4.97
C GLN A 52 -17.11 2.90 4.78
N LEU A 53 -16.38 2.62 5.86
CA LEU A 53 -15.11 1.93 5.81
C LEU A 53 -15.27 0.47 5.36
N ASN A 54 -16.28 -0.23 5.86
CA ASN A 54 -16.55 -1.61 5.46
C ASN A 54 -16.93 -1.73 3.98
N ALA A 55 -17.57 -0.73 3.41
CA ALA A 55 -17.89 -0.68 1.99
C ALA A 55 -16.63 -0.57 1.11
N LEU A 56 -15.48 -0.21 1.68
CA LEU A 56 -14.21 -0.06 0.98
C LEU A 56 -13.29 -1.30 1.14
N GLU A 57 -13.82 -2.44 1.57
CA GLU A 57 -13.04 -3.66 1.80
C GLU A 57 -12.26 -4.10 0.56
N ASN A 58 -12.91 -4.09 -0.61
CA ASN A 58 -12.28 -4.51 -1.86
C ASN A 58 -11.17 -3.54 -2.29
N GLU A 59 -11.42 -2.25 -2.17
CA GLU A 59 -10.45 -1.20 -2.51
C GLU A 59 -9.23 -1.28 -1.56
N ALA A 60 -9.48 -1.52 -0.27
CA ALA A 60 -8.41 -1.69 0.71
C ALA A 60 -7.57 -2.93 0.40
N GLN A 61 -8.20 -4.03 -0.02
CA GLN A 61 -7.50 -5.24 -0.43
C GLN A 61 -6.65 -4.99 -1.68
N ASP A 62 -7.16 -4.24 -2.64
CA ASP A 62 -6.41 -3.88 -3.85
C ASP A 62 -5.17 -3.04 -3.50
N ILE A 63 -5.28 -2.11 -2.55
CA ILE A 63 -4.13 -1.34 -2.06
C ILE A 63 -3.07 -2.28 -1.49
N SER A 64 -3.47 -3.23 -0.66
CA SER A 64 -2.57 -4.23 -0.06
C SER A 64 -1.92 -5.11 -1.14
N ASP A 65 -2.71 -5.59 -2.10
CA ASP A 65 -2.22 -6.45 -3.18
C ASP A 65 -1.25 -5.70 -4.09
N ASN A 66 -1.54 -4.43 -4.41
CA ASN A 66 -0.66 -3.60 -5.22
C ASN A 66 0.66 -3.30 -4.50
N ALA A 67 0.63 -3.07 -3.19
CA ALA A 67 1.84 -2.90 -2.39
C ALA A 67 2.69 -4.17 -2.41
N GLN A 68 2.06 -5.34 -2.31
CA GLN A 68 2.76 -6.61 -2.40
C GLN A 68 3.37 -6.83 -3.80
N ALA A 69 2.63 -6.47 -4.86
CA ALA A 69 3.14 -6.56 -6.23
C ALA A 69 4.39 -5.68 -6.43
N VAL A 70 4.38 -4.45 -5.91
CA VAL A 70 5.54 -3.55 -5.97
C VAL A 70 6.72 -4.15 -5.20
N SER A 71 6.49 -4.67 -4.00
CA SER A 71 7.53 -5.31 -3.19
C SER A 71 8.14 -6.51 -3.93
N ASN A 72 7.33 -7.33 -4.57
CA ASN A 72 7.78 -8.48 -5.34
C ASN A 72 8.61 -8.05 -6.55
N ARG A 73 8.17 -7.00 -7.26
CA ARG A 73 8.93 -6.43 -8.38
C ARG A 73 10.30 -5.94 -7.94
N MET A 74 10.36 -5.22 -6.82
CA MET A 74 11.63 -4.69 -6.29
C MET A 74 12.60 -5.80 -5.91
N SER A 75 12.10 -6.90 -5.36
CA SER A 75 12.93 -8.06 -5.03
C SER A 75 13.54 -8.69 -6.29
N GLU A 76 12.78 -8.74 -7.38
CA GLU A 76 13.27 -9.28 -8.66
C GLU A 76 14.25 -8.33 -9.36
N TYR A 77 14.09 -7.01 -9.21
CA TYR A 77 15.03 -6.04 -9.78
C TYR A 77 16.42 -6.14 -9.15
N GLY A 78 16.50 -6.51 -7.87
CA GLY A 78 17.74 -6.56 -7.14
C GLY A 78 18.20 -5.18 -6.67
N SER A 79 19.46 -5.12 -6.19
CA SER A 79 20.05 -3.86 -5.74
C SER A 79 20.31 -2.91 -6.91
N VAL A 80 20.48 -1.61 -6.61
CA VAL A 80 20.84 -0.61 -7.63
C VAL A 80 22.16 -0.99 -8.31
N GLU A 81 23.12 -1.49 -7.55
CA GLU A 81 24.41 -1.95 -8.08
C GLU A 81 24.22 -3.09 -9.08
N SER A 82 23.40 -4.09 -8.75
CA SER A 82 23.10 -5.20 -9.66
C SER A 82 22.40 -4.72 -10.92
N GLN A 83 21.49 -3.74 -10.82
CA GLN A 83 20.81 -3.17 -11.95
C GLN A 83 21.77 -2.45 -12.90
N ILE A 84 22.70 -1.66 -12.34
CA ILE A 84 23.71 -0.95 -13.12
C ILE A 84 24.64 -1.94 -13.82
N GLU A 85 25.08 -2.99 -13.12
CA GLU A 85 25.92 -4.03 -13.70
C GLU A 85 25.23 -4.72 -14.86
N PHE A 86 23.96 -5.08 -14.71
CA PHE A 86 23.17 -5.69 -15.79
C PHE A 86 23.10 -4.79 -17.02
N ILE A 87 22.82 -3.50 -16.82
CA ILE A 87 22.75 -2.51 -17.91
C ILE A 87 24.09 -2.37 -18.60
N THR A 88 25.18 -2.31 -17.82
CA THR A 88 26.54 -2.19 -18.35
C THR A 88 26.93 -3.38 -19.20
N GLU A 89 26.57 -4.60 -18.79
CA GLU A 89 26.91 -5.83 -19.50
C GLU A 89 26.00 -6.13 -20.68
N ASN A 90 24.69 -5.84 -20.57
CA ASN A 90 23.67 -6.29 -21.52
C ASN A 90 22.96 -5.15 -22.27
N GLY A 91 23.13 -3.91 -21.84
CA GLY A 91 22.52 -2.75 -22.43
C GLY A 91 21.15 -2.39 -21.83
N LEU A 92 20.72 -1.15 -22.04
CA LEU A 92 19.48 -0.62 -21.49
C LEU A 92 18.23 -1.31 -22.04
N ASP A 93 18.24 -1.66 -23.33
CA ASP A 93 17.10 -2.32 -23.96
C ASP A 93 16.83 -3.70 -23.35
N ALA A 94 17.89 -4.46 -23.05
CA ALA A 94 17.76 -5.74 -22.35
C ALA A 94 17.21 -5.55 -20.94
N TRP A 95 17.60 -4.49 -20.24
CA TRP A 95 17.07 -4.16 -18.93
C TRP A 95 15.58 -3.81 -18.98
N LYS A 96 15.15 -3.02 -19.97
CA LYS A 96 13.74 -2.68 -20.17
C LYS A 96 12.89 -3.93 -20.41
N THR A 97 13.38 -4.85 -21.21
CA THR A 97 12.69 -6.13 -21.46
C THR A 97 12.54 -6.92 -20.17
N LYS A 98 13.60 -6.99 -19.37
CA LYS A 98 13.55 -7.67 -18.06
C LYS A 98 12.57 -7.02 -17.10
N VAL A 99 12.52 -5.69 -17.05
CA VAL A 99 11.57 -4.94 -16.23
C VAL A 99 10.14 -5.23 -16.65
N ASP A 100 9.86 -5.26 -17.95
CA ASP A 100 8.53 -5.55 -18.48
C ASP A 100 8.08 -6.98 -18.14
N GLU A 101 8.99 -7.95 -18.23
CA GLU A 101 8.72 -9.33 -17.82
C GLU A 101 8.36 -9.42 -16.33
N ILE A 102 9.09 -8.70 -15.47
CA ILE A 102 8.83 -8.68 -14.04
C ILE A 102 7.48 -8.02 -13.74
N LYS A 103 7.14 -6.93 -14.42
CA LYS A 103 5.85 -6.26 -14.27
C LYS A 103 4.69 -7.16 -14.69
N ASP A 104 4.87 -7.93 -15.76
CA ASP A 104 3.87 -8.89 -16.23
C ASP A 104 3.68 -10.05 -15.24
N LYS A 105 4.76 -10.44 -14.56
CA LYS A 105 4.72 -11.48 -13.52
C LYS A 105 3.97 -11.02 -12.26
N TYR A 106 4.06 -9.74 -11.92
CA TYR A 106 3.44 -9.15 -10.72
C TYR A 106 2.59 -7.93 -11.13
N PRO A 107 1.45 -8.14 -11.79
CA PRO A 107 0.62 -7.03 -12.26
C PRO A 107 -0.09 -6.33 -11.09
N LYS A 108 -0.36 -5.04 -11.26
CA LYS A 108 -1.19 -4.27 -10.35
C LYS A 108 -2.67 -4.41 -10.74
N LYS A 109 -3.53 -4.32 -9.74
CA LYS A 109 -4.97 -4.31 -9.93
C LYS A 109 -5.52 -2.90 -10.19
#